data_1c3ab0549d560ca70d9c2bfbbdf2b858
#
_entry.id   1c3ab0549d560ca70d9c2bfbbdf2b858
#
_cell.length_a   1.000
_cell.length_b   1.000
_cell.length_c   1.000
_cell.angle_alpha   90.00
_cell.angle_beta   90.00
_cell.angle_gamma   90.00
#
_symmetry.space_group_name_H-M   'P 1'
#
loop_
_entity.id
_entity.type
_entity.pdbx_description
1 polymer ?
#
loop_
_entity_poly.entity_id
_entity_poly.type
_entity_poly.pdbx_seq_one_letter_code
_entity_poly.pdbx_strand_id
1 'polypeptide(L)'
;LNDNMSFLILVRHGQSVWNLEKRFTGWVDIDLTKNGKLEAEKAGYLIKKSNIKINYYYSSLQLRANNTLKIIQKILNDEKEFVKAWQLNERHYGAFTGLNKIEMAKKIGEKKVYDFRRSWEAKPEALDKKNPYHPINIETYKNLPRDVIPDTESLKDTYERVLEYFNNEIKDKLKSKNILI
;
A
#
# COMPACT_ATOMS: atom_id res chain seq x y z
N LEU A 1 27.28 -14.25 6.70
CA LEU A 1 26.41 -13.16 7.15
C LEU A 1 26.47 -13.16 8.66
N ASN A 2 26.82 -12.02 9.28
CA ASN A 2 26.90 -11.90 10.73
C ASN A 2 25.56 -12.30 11.35
N ASP A 3 25.56 -13.18 12.34
CA ASP A 3 24.38 -13.76 13.02
C ASP A 3 23.48 -12.72 13.75
N ASN A 4 23.80 -11.44 13.68
CA ASN A 4 23.12 -10.35 14.36
C ASN A 4 22.43 -9.34 13.40
N MET A 5 22.35 -9.62 12.09
CA MET A 5 21.74 -8.71 11.14
C MET A 5 20.31 -9.14 10.81
N SER A 6 19.34 -8.27 11.07
CA SER A 6 17.95 -8.47 10.64
C SER A 6 17.64 -7.60 9.41
N PHE A 7 16.68 -8.05 8.61
CA PHE A 7 16.29 -7.40 7.35
C PHE A 7 14.86 -6.91 7.40
N LEU A 8 14.66 -5.68 6.94
CA LEU A 8 13.35 -5.17 6.56
C LEU A 8 13.23 -5.25 5.04
N ILE A 9 12.33 -6.09 4.56
CA ILE A 9 12.07 -6.27 3.13
C ILE A 9 10.79 -5.51 2.79
N LEU A 10 10.91 -4.48 1.96
CA LEU A 10 9.78 -3.67 1.49
C LEU A 10 9.40 -4.11 0.08
N VAL A 11 8.15 -4.52 -0.10
CA VAL A 11 7.61 -4.98 -1.38
C VAL A 11 6.43 -4.11 -1.78
N ARG A 12 6.53 -3.49 -2.94
CA ARG A 12 5.36 -2.85 -3.54
C ARG A 12 4.48 -3.92 -4.19
N HIS A 13 3.15 -3.77 -4.05
CA HIS A 13 2.19 -4.63 -4.75
C HIS A 13 2.41 -4.64 -6.27
N GLY A 14 2.09 -5.75 -6.94
CA GLY A 14 2.09 -5.86 -8.39
C GLY A 14 1.09 -4.90 -9.04
N GLN A 15 1.16 -4.77 -10.37
CA GLN A 15 0.27 -3.91 -11.13
C GLN A 15 -1.21 -4.23 -10.83
N SER A 16 -1.96 -3.23 -10.35
CA SER A 16 -3.42 -3.30 -10.20
C SER A 16 -4.14 -2.89 -11.48
N VAL A 17 -5.45 -3.22 -11.58
CA VAL A 17 -6.28 -2.82 -12.72
C VAL A 17 -6.26 -1.30 -12.91
N TRP A 18 -6.38 -0.52 -11.83
CA TRP A 18 -6.32 0.94 -11.93
C TRP A 18 -4.92 1.50 -12.17
N ASN A 19 -3.85 0.76 -11.87
CA ASN A 19 -2.51 1.15 -12.34
C ASN A 19 -2.45 1.04 -13.87
N LEU A 20 -2.98 -0.04 -14.45
CA LEU A 20 -3.05 -0.23 -15.90
C LEU A 20 -3.90 0.86 -16.57
N GLU A 21 -5.04 1.20 -15.99
CA GLU A 21 -5.94 2.27 -16.46
C GLU A 21 -5.41 3.69 -16.17
N LYS A 22 -4.27 3.83 -15.50
CA LYS A 22 -3.67 5.13 -15.10
C LYS A 22 -4.59 5.99 -14.24
N ARG A 23 -5.37 5.37 -13.36
CA ARG A 23 -6.27 6.07 -12.42
C ARG A 23 -5.60 6.28 -11.06
N PHE A 24 -6.06 7.29 -10.34
CA PHE A 24 -5.74 7.50 -8.93
C PHE A 24 -6.47 6.46 -8.08
N THR A 25 -5.75 5.57 -7.42
CA THR A 25 -6.36 4.45 -6.68
C THR A 25 -6.60 4.78 -5.21
N GLY A 26 -5.56 5.17 -4.50
CA GLY A 26 -5.66 5.45 -3.07
C GLY A 26 -6.23 4.29 -2.28
N TRP A 27 -7.32 4.53 -1.56
CA TRP A 27 -7.97 3.52 -0.70
C TRP A 27 -9.02 2.66 -1.43
N VAL A 28 -9.28 2.88 -2.71
CA VAL A 28 -10.18 1.99 -3.47
C VAL A 28 -9.58 0.59 -3.55
N ASP A 29 -10.41 -0.41 -3.28
CA ASP A 29 -9.97 -1.80 -3.16
C ASP A 29 -10.02 -2.53 -4.50
N ILE A 30 -8.97 -2.35 -5.29
CA ILE A 30 -8.79 -2.87 -6.65
C ILE A 30 -7.76 -4.01 -6.64
N ASP A 31 -8.06 -5.10 -7.33
CA ASP A 31 -7.19 -6.28 -7.43
C ASP A 31 -6.07 -6.12 -8.47
N LEU A 32 -5.17 -7.09 -8.48
CA LEU A 32 -4.06 -7.23 -9.41
C LEU A 32 -4.54 -7.59 -10.81
N THR A 33 -3.82 -7.09 -11.81
CA THR A 33 -3.91 -7.64 -13.18
C THR A 33 -3.19 -8.99 -13.27
N LYS A 34 -3.38 -9.69 -14.40
CA LYS A 34 -2.57 -10.88 -14.70
C LYS A 34 -1.07 -10.59 -14.65
N ASN A 35 -0.64 -9.47 -15.20
CA ASN A 35 0.76 -9.02 -15.13
C ASN A 35 1.19 -8.75 -13.69
N GLY A 36 0.36 -8.09 -12.88
CA GLY A 36 0.66 -7.84 -11.46
C GLY A 36 0.87 -9.11 -10.64
N LYS A 37 0.16 -10.20 -10.98
CA LYS A 37 0.39 -11.51 -10.36
C LYS A 37 1.75 -12.09 -10.74
N LEU A 38 2.17 -11.96 -12.01
CA LEU A 38 3.50 -12.37 -12.47
C LEU A 38 4.61 -11.54 -11.82
N GLU A 39 4.39 -10.25 -11.62
CA GLU A 39 5.32 -9.38 -10.88
C GLU A 39 5.47 -9.84 -9.42
N ALA A 40 4.38 -10.22 -8.76
CA ALA A 40 4.41 -10.78 -7.41
C ALA A 40 5.14 -12.13 -7.33
N GLU A 41 4.95 -13.02 -8.31
CA GLU A 41 5.70 -14.27 -8.42
C GLU A 41 7.20 -14.01 -8.56
N LYS A 42 7.58 -13.08 -9.45
CA LYS A 42 8.98 -12.69 -9.64
C LYS A 42 9.60 -12.15 -8.35
N ALA A 43 8.88 -11.31 -7.61
CA ALA A 43 9.33 -10.83 -6.29
C ALA A 43 9.54 -11.99 -5.31
N GLY A 44 8.60 -12.94 -5.26
CA GLY A 44 8.71 -14.15 -4.44
C GLY A 44 9.96 -14.97 -4.76
N TYR A 45 10.29 -15.18 -6.04
CA TYR A 45 11.51 -15.89 -6.43
C TYR A 45 12.79 -15.12 -6.07
N LEU A 46 12.80 -13.80 -6.18
CA LEU A 46 13.95 -12.99 -5.76
C LEU A 46 14.18 -13.08 -4.25
N ILE A 47 13.12 -13.02 -3.44
CA ILE A 47 13.23 -13.21 -1.99
C ILE A 47 13.69 -14.62 -1.66
N LYS A 48 13.14 -15.64 -2.30
CA LYS A 48 13.57 -17.04 -2.12
C LYS A 48 15.06 -17.23 -2.40
N LYS A 49 15.56 -16.61 -3.48
CA LYS A 49 16.98 -16.65 -3.85
C LYS A 49 17.91 -15.99 -2.83
N SER A 50 17.41 -15.03 -2.05
CA SER A 50 18.20 -14.37 -1.01
C SER A 50 18.50 -15.26 0.20
N ASN A 51 17.81 -16.39 0.34
CA ASN A 51 17.87 -17.30 1.49
C ASN A 51 17.56 -16.63 2.84
N ILE A 52 16.88 -15.48 2.83
CA ILE A 52 16.47 -14.78 4.05
C ILE A 52 15.18 -15.43 4.57
N LYS A 53 15.25 -16.02 5.77
CA LYS A 53 14.05 -16.55 6.44
C LYS A 53 13.21 -15.41 7.00
N ILE A 54 11.97 -15.27 6.54
CA ILE A 54 11.05 -14.25 7.04
C ILE A 54 10.39 -14.73 8.33
N ASN A 55 10.40 -13.86 9.34
CA ASN A 55 9.78 -14.16 10.64
C ASN A 55 8.38 -13.59 10.76
N TYR A 56 8.16 -12.38 10.24
CA TYR A 56 6.87 -11.69 10.28
C TYR A 56 6.51 -11.10 8.93
N TYR A 57 5.24 -11.16 8.63
CA TYR A 57 4.64 -10.59 7.43
C TYR A 57 3.61 -9.53 7.81
N TYR A 58 3.67 -8.40 7.14
CA TYR A 58 2.72 -7.30 7.27
C TYR A 58 2.18 -6.91 5.90
N SER A 59 0.96 -6.42 5.85
CA SER A 59 0.36 -5.87 4.64
C SER A 59 -0.62 -4.77 5.00
N SER A 60 -0.96 -3.93 4.02
CA SER A 60 -2.11 -3.05 4.14
C SER A 60 -3.42 -3.84 4.17
N LEU A 61 -4.56 -3.17 4.34
CA LEU A 61 -5.87 -3.81 4.18
C LEU A 61 -6.21 -4.10 2.71
N GLN A 62 -5.51 -3.49 1.77
CA GLN A 62 -5.87 -3.45 0.36
C GLN A 62 -5.64 -4.79 -0.34
N LEU A 63 -6.63 -5.22 -1.13
CA LEU A 63 -6.66 -6.52 -1.81
C LEU A 63 -5.41 -6.76 -2.67
N ARG A 64 -4.98 -5.75 -3.46
CA ARG A 64 -3.77 -5.85 -4.30
C ARG A 64 -2.50 -6.15 -3.51
N ALA A 65 -2.36 -5.58 -2.31
CA ALA A 65 -1.21 -5.82 -1.42
C ALA A 65 -1.31 -7.22 -0.79
N ASN A 66 -2.49 -7.57 -0.28
CA ASN A 66 -2.73 -8.90 0.30
C ASN A 66 -2.49 -10.01 -0.71
N ASN A 67 -2.99 -9.85 -1.96
CA ASN A 67 -2.80 -10.85 -3.00
C ASN A 67 -1.34 -10.94 -3.46
N THR A 68 -0.62 -9.83 -3.54
CA THR A 68 0.84 -9.84 -3.77
C THR A 68 1.56 -10.65 -2.71
N LEU A 69 1.27 -10.39 -1.43
CA LEU A 69 1.90 -11.11 -0.32
C LEU A 69 1.58 -12.60 -0.32
N LYS A 70 0.32 -12.99 -0.56
CA LYS A 70 -0.08 -14.40 -0.64
C LYS A 70 0.65 -15.15 -1.75
N ILE A 71 0.86 -14.50 -2.92
CA ILE A 71 1.62 -15.09 -4.03
C ILE A 71 3.09 -15.28 -3.60
N ILE A 72 3.70 -14.30 -2.95
CA ILE A 72 5.06 -14.40 -2.43
C ILE A 72 5.16 -15.54 -1.42
N GLN A 73 4.26 -15.62 -0.44
CA GLN A 73 4.26 -16.68 0.57
C GLN A 73 4.14 -18.07 -0.06
N LYS A 74 3.29 -18.23 -1.08
CA LYS A 74 3.19 -19.48 -1.84
C LYS A 74 4.52 -19.89 -2.48
N ILE A 75 5.28 -18.95 -3.07
CA ILE A 75 6.60 -19.22 -3.65
C ILE A 75 7.62 -19.59 -2.57
N LEU A 76 7.53 -18.99 -1.40
CA LEU A 76 8.40 -19.27 -0.26
C LEU A 76 8.03 -20.59 0.46
N ASN A 77 6.89 -21.20 0.16
CA ASN A 77 6.28 -22.28 0.92
C ASN A 77 6.10 -21.93 2.40
N ASP A 78 5.64 -20.72 2.67
CA ASP A 78 5.45 -20.18 4.01
C ASP A 78 3.99 -19.79 4.23
N GLU A 79 3.28 -20.53 5.10
CA GLU A 79 1.86 -20.35 5.38
C GLU A 79 1.58 -19.53 6.64
N LYS A 80 2.61 -18.82 7.17
CA LYS A 80 2.39 -17.95 8.33
C LYS A 80 1.31 -16.93 8.07
N GLU A 81 0.50 -16.68 9.07
CA GLU A 81 -0.42 -15.55 9.04
C GLU A 81 0.34 -14.22 8.92
N PHE A 82 -0.27 -13.25 8.29
CA PHE A 82 0.25 -11.90 8.19
C PHE A 82 -0.69 -10.88 8.83
N VAL A 83 -0.08 -9.87 9.43
CA VAL A 83 -0.81 -8.76 10.06
C VAL A 83 -1.26 -7.79 8.98
N LYS A 84 -2.56 -7.46 8.99
CA LYS A 84 -3.15 -6.44 8.13
C LYS A 84 -3.32 -5.15 8.93
N ALA A 85 -2.77 -4.05 8.45
CA ALA A 85 -2.85 -2.76 9.11
C ALA A 85 -3.28 -1.67 8.12
N TRP A 86 -4.32 -0.90 8.50
CA TRP A 86 -4.79 0.23 7.67
C TRP A 86 -3.73 1.33 7.55
N GLN A 87 -2.90 1.46 8.56
CA GLN A 87 -1.78 2.42 8.55
C GLN A 87 -0.78 2.17 7.42
N LEU A 88 -0.77 0.97 6.85
CA LEU A 88 0.07 0.61 5.70
C LEU A 88 -0.63 0.82 4.36
N ASN A 89 -1.87 1.32 4.33
CA ASN A 89 -2.58 1.61 3.10
C ASN A 89 -1.85 2.69 2.27
N GLU A 90 -2.03 2.63 0.95
CA GLU A 90 -1.61 3.70 0.04
C GLU A 90 -2.22 5.05 0.48
N ARG A 91 -1.55 6.16 0.15
CA ARG A 91 -2.06 7.50 0.38
C ARG A 91 -3.45 7.69 -0.25
N HIS A 92 -4.35 8.37 0.45
CA HIS A 92 -5.66 8.74 -0.07
C HIS A 92 -5.54 9.98 -0.98
N TYR A 93 -6.05 9.88 -2.21
CA TYR A 93 -5.94 10.94 -3.20
C TYR A 93 -7.11 11.94 -3.21
N GLY A 94 -7.95 11.95 -2.17
CA GLY A 94 -9.06 12.90 -2.07
C GLY A 94 -9.97 12.88 -3.30
N ALA A 95 -10.40 14.04 -3.74
CA ALA A 95 -11.28 14.21 -4.91
C ALA A 95 -10.68 13.70 -6.24
N PHE A 96 -9.39 13.35 -6.29
CA PHE A 96 -8.79 12.73 -7.48
C PHE A 96 -9.04 11.21 -7.56
N THR A 97 -9.50 10.58 -6.49
CA THR A 97 -9.76 9.15 -6.45
C THR A 97 -10.66 8.71 -7.61
N GLY A 98 -10.20 7.73 -8.38
CA GLY A 98 -10.89 7.21 -9.55
C GLY A 98 -10.69 7.98 -10.85
N LEU A 99 -10.16 9.20 -10.82
CA LEU A 99 -9.91 9.99 -12.02
C LEU A 99 -8.67 9.50 -12.78
N ASN A 100 -8.67 9.66 -14.11
CA ASN A 100 -7.53 9.32 -14.94
C ASN A 100 -6.44 10.38 -14.80
N LYS A 101 -5.18 9.93 -14.58
CA LYS A 101 -4.03 10.82 -14.33
C LYS A 101 -3.67 11.69 -15.53
N ILE A 102 -3.83 11.16 -16.76
CA ILE A 102 -3.52 11.88 -18.00
C ILE A 102 -4.57 12.96 -18.25
N GLU A 103 -5.86 12.62 -18.07
CA GLU A 103 -6.95 13.59 -18.23
C GLU A 103 -6.84 14.72 -17.22
N MET A 104 -6.51 14.39 -15.97
CA MET A 104 -6.28 15.40 -14.95
C MET A 104 -5.07 16.29 -15.27
N ALA A 105 -3.97 15.74 -15.79
CA ALA A 105 -2.82 16.53 -16.24
C ALA A 105 -3.19 17.51 -17.37
N LYS A 106 -4.04 17.08 -18.30
CA LYS A 106 -4.57 17.96 -19.35
C LYS A 106 -5.47 19.07 -18.80
N LYS A 107 -6.27 18.75 -17.77
CA LYS A 107 -7.30 19.66 -17.19
C LYS A 107 -6.70 20.73 -16.29
N ILE A 108 -5.77 20.37 -15.41
CA ILE A 108 -5.23 21.26 -14.36
C ILE A 108 -3.72 21.52 -14.48
N GLY A 109 -3.06 20.92 -15.48
CA GLY A 109 -1.62 21.04 -15.74
C GLY A 109 -0.81 19.91 -15.09
N GLU A 110 0.22 19.47 -15.80
CA GLU A 110 1.11 18.39 -15.37
C GLU A 110 1.82 18.70 -14.06
N LYS A 111 2.30 19.95 -13.90
CA LYS A 111 2.99 20.39 -12.68
C LYS A 111 2.09 20.24 -11.45
N LYS A 112 0.84 20.69 -11.53
CA LYS A 112 -0.11 20.60 -10.40
C LYS A 112 -0.44 19.15 -10.03
N VAL A 113 -0.63 18.28 -11.04
CA VAL A 113 -0.83 16.83 -10.79
C VAL A 113 0.44 16.22 -10.18
N TYR A 114 1.62 16.61 -10.65
CA TYR A 114 2.89 16.16 -10.07
C TYR A 114 3.01 16.59 -8.61
N ASP A 115 2.72 17.85 -8.28
CA ASP A 115 2.79 18.37 -6.92
C ASP A 115 1.86 17.57 -5.98
N PHE A 116 0.62 17.31 -6.36
CA PHE A 116 -0.30 16.47 -5.58
C PHE A 116 0.15 15.01 -5.43
N ARG A 117 0.99 14.52 -6.32
CA ARG A 117 1.50 13.14 -6.26
C ARG A 117 2.82 13.01 -5.51
N ARG A 118 3.61 14.07 -5.42
CA ARG A 118 5.02 13.99 -5.00
C ARG A 118 5.44 14.98 -3.94
N SER A 119 4.73 16.08 -3.76
CA SER A 119 5.09 17.03 -2.70
C SER A 119 4.78 16.48 -1.31
N TRP A 120 5.46 17.03 -0.33
CA TRP A 120 5.34 16.61 1.06
C TRP A 120 3.98 16.98 1.67
N GLU A 121 3.53 18.23 1.46
CA GLU A 121 2.36 18.78 2.14
C GLU A 121 1.12 18.94 1.25
N ALA A 122 1.32 19.08 -0.08
CA ALA A 122 0.19 19.26 -0.96
C ALA A 122 -0.71 18.02 -1.00
N LYS A 123 -2.00 18.26 -0.86
CA LYS A 123 -3.03 17.24 -0.97
C LYS A 123 -4.21 17.74 -1.80
N PRO A 124 -4.88 16.84 -2.55
CA PRO A 124 -6.13 17.18 -3.23
C PRO A 124 -7.20 17.59 -2.24
N GLU A 125 -8.27 18.22 -2.75
CA GLU A 125 -9.47 18.47 -1.97
C GLU A 125 -10.05 17.17 -1.41
N ALA A 126 -10.83 17.27 -0.33
CA ALA A 126 -11.50 16.14 0.29
C ALA A 126 -12.44 15.43 -0.70
N LEU A 127 -12.48 14.11 -0.66
CA LEU A 127 -13.48 13.32 -1.39
C LEU A 127 -14.83 13.43 -0.65
N ASP A 128 -15.92 13.68 -1.40
CA ASP A 128 -17.26 13.69 -0.83
C ASP A 128 -17.60 12.32 -0.22
N LYS A 129 -18.10 12.31 1.01
CA LYS A 129 -18.50 11.08 1.73
C LYS A 129 -19.63 10.31 1.04
N LYS A 130 -20.39 10.94 0.14
CA LYS A 130 -21.39 10.27 -0.70
C LYS A 130 -20.78 9.59 -1.93
N ASN A 131 -19.51 9.87 -2.24
CA ASN A 131 -18.85 9.23 -3.37
C ASN A 131 -18.69 7.72 -3.09
N PRO A 132 -19.04 6.82 -4.02
CA PRO A 132 -18.90 5.36 -3.81
C PRO A 132 -17.44 4.91 -3.59
N TYR A 133 -16.47 5.71 -4.03
CA TYR A 133 -15.04 5.44 -3.79
C TYR A 133 -14.53 5.97 -2.46
N HIS A 134 -15.36 6.67 -1.69
CA HIS A 134 -14.95 7.09 -0.35
C HIS A 134 -14.82 5.84 0.55
N PRO A 135 -13.73 5.69 1.34
CA PRO A 135 -13.48 4.49 2.12
C PRO A 135 -14.61 4.10 3.08
N ILE A 136 -15.39 5.05 3.58
CA ILE A 136 -16.57 4.75 4.42
C ILE A 136 -17.64 3.90 3.73
N ASN A 137 -17.65 3.88 2.39
CA ASN A 137 -18.59 3.14 1.55
C ASN A 137 -17.99 1.82 1.01
N ILE A 138 -16.74 1.51 1.36
CA ILE A 138 -16.02 0.33 0.89
C ILE A 138 -16.02 -0.75 1.98
N GLU A 139 -16.47 -1.95 1.64
CA GLU A 139 -16.64 -3.08 2.56
C GLU A 139 -15.36 -3.40 3.36
N THR A 140 -14.19 -3.29 2.72
CA THR A 140 -12.88 -3.55 3.34
C THR A 140 -12.64 -2.74 4.60
N TYR A 141 -13.24 -1.55 4.71
CA TYR A 141 -13.00 -0.61 5.82
C TYR A 141 -14.17 -0.47 6.80
N LYS A 142 -15.22 -1.27 6.65
CA LYS A 142 -16.44 -1.17 7.47
C LYS A 142 -16.21 -1.27 8.99
N ASN A 143 -15.17 -1.99 9.39
CA ASN A 143 -14.83 -2.20 10.80
C ASN A 143 -13.82 -1.19 11.34
N LEU A 144 -13.35 -0.23 10.52
CA LEU A 144 -12.48 0.82 10.99
C LEU A 144 -13.27 1.91 11.73
N PRO A 145 -12.70 2.49 12.80
CA PRO A 145 -13.22 3.70 13.40
C PRO A 145 -13.34 4.81 12.35
N ARG A 146 -14.41 5.60 12.42
CA ARG A 146 -14.66 6.66 11.42
C ARG A 146 -13.61 7.77 11.42
N ASP A 147 -13.06 8.06 12.57
CA ASP A 147 -12.05 9.09 12.80
C ASP A 147 -10.68 8.78 12.19
N VAL A 148 -10.38 7.50 11.92
CA VAL A 148 -9.13 7.12 11.26
C VAL A 148 -9.24 7.06 9.72
N ILE A 149 -10.45 7.22 9.17
CA ILE A 149 -10.69 7.17 7.72
C ILE A 149 -10.48 8.57 7.12
N PRO A 150 -9.45 8.77 6.26
CA PRO A 150 -9.18 10.09 5.68
C PRO A 150 -10.14 10.43 4.54
N ASP A 151 -10.51 11.69 4.42
CA ASP A 151 -11.19 12.23 3.25
C ASP A 151 -10.17 12.64 2.15
N THR A 152 -8.92 12.90 2.53
CA THR A 152 -7.75 13.19 1.68
C THR A 152 -6.46 13.11 2.49
N GLU A 153 -5.34 12.82 1.84
CA GLU A 153 -4.02 12.80 2.50
C GLU A 153 -2.94 13.50 1.67
N SER A 154 -2.04 14.20 2.35
CA SER A 154 -0.71 14.55 1.84
C SER A 154 0.25 13.36 2.00
N LEU A 155 1.47 13.49 1.46
CA LEU A 155 2.52 12.51 1.74
C LEU A 155 2.93 12.54 3.22
N LYS A 156 2.92 13.73 3.83
CA LYS A 156 3.17 13.92 5.26
C LYS A 156 2.16 13.17 6.13
N ASP A 157 0.86 13.33 5.86
CA ASP A 157 -0.20 12.63 6.61
C ASP A 157 0.01 11.09 6.54
N THR A 158 0.32 10.58 5.35
CA THR A 158 0.62 9.16 5.15
C THR A 158 1.86 8.71 5.91
N TYR A 159 2.95 9.51 5.84
CA TYR A 159 4.20 9.23 6.54
C TYR A 159 3.99 9.16 8.05
N GLU A 160 3.28 10.12 8.63
CA GLU A 160 3.05 10.21 10.08
C GLU A 160 2.33 8.95 10.60
N ARG A 161 1.23 8.51 9.95
CA ARG A 161 0.52 7.29 10.37
C ARG A 161 1.33 6.00 10.17
N VAL A 162 2.13 5.94 9.10
CA VAL A 162 3.01 4.78 8.85
C VAL A 162 4.14 4.74 9.86
N LEU A 163 4.76 5.89 10.16
CA LEU A 163 5.88 5.97 11.10
C LEU A 163 5.43 5.63 12.53
N GLU A 164 4.28 6.12 12.96
CA GLU A 164 3.70 5.79 14.26
C GLU A 164 3.48 4.27 14.38
N TYR A 165 2.83 3.66 13.40
CA TYR A 165 2.62 2.22 13.37
C TYR A 165 3.94 1.43 13.36
N PHE A 166 4.89 1.86 12.53
CA PHE A 166 6.21 1.23 12.46
C PHE A 166 6.92 1.26 13.82
N ASN A 167 6.93 2.41 14.50
CA ASN A 167 7.59 2.55 15.79
C ASN A 167 6.92 1.69 16.87
N ASN A 168 5.60 1.59 16.87
CA ASN A 168 4.84 0.88 17.90
C ASN A 168 4.80 -0.64 17.68
N GLU A 169 4.70 -1.10 16.42
CA GLU A 169 4.39 -2.49 16.12
C GLU A 169 5.56 -3.28 15.46
N ILE A 170 6.47 -2.61 14.77
CA ILE A 170 7.43 -3.25 13.88
C ILE A 170 8.88 -3.10 14.37
N LYS A 171 9.26 -1.90 14.77
CA LYS A 171 10.64 -1.52 15.07
C LYS A 171 11.34 -2.44 16.06
N ASP A 172 10.68 -2.81 17.15
CA ASP A 172 11.30 -3.65 18.17
C ASP A 172 11.49 -5.09 17.69
N LYS A 173 10.57 -5.62 16.89
CA LYS A 173 10.72 -6.93 16.28
C LYS A 173 11.89 -6.97 15.29
N LEU A 174 12.12 -5.87 14.59
CA LEU A 174 13.21 -5.75 13.62
C LEU A 174 14.61 -5.83 14.24
N LYS A 175 14.75 -5.64 15.56
CA LYS A 175 16.06 -5.80 16.26
C LYS A 175 16.65 -7.20 16.14
N SER A 176 15.82 -8.23 15.93
CA SER A 176 16.26 -9.64 15.89
C SER A 176 15.53 -10.52 14.89
N LYS A 177 14.59 -9.95 14.11
CA LYS A 177 13.71 -10.71 13.21
C LYS A 177 13.66 -10.08 11.83
N ASN A 178 13.62 -10.91 10.82
CA ASN A 178 13.42 -10.48 9.43
C ASN A 178 11.93 -10.24 9.18
N ILE A 179 11.62 -9.10 8.62
CA ILE A 179 10.24 -8.64 8.41
C ILE A 179 10.03 -8.32 6.94
N LEU A 180 8.90 -8.75 6.39
CA LEU A 180 8.42 -8.37 5.06
C LEU A 180 7.13 -7.56 5.19
N ILE A 181 7.11 -6.40 4.51
CA ILE A 181 5.95 -5.50 4.42
C ILE A 181 5.57 -5.30 2.97
#